data_013560b5ffaf2ce74fa3d51ac6f624ee
#
_entry.id   013560b5ffaf2ce74fa3d51ac6f624ee
#
_cell.length_a   1.000
_cell.length_b   1.000
_cell.length_c   1.000
_cell.angle_alpha   90.00
_cell.angle_beta   90.00
_cell.angle_gamma   90.00
#
_symmetry.space_group_name_H-M   'P 1'
#
loop_
_entity.id
_entity.type
_entity.pdbx_description
1 polymer ?
#
loop_
_entity_poly.entity_id
_entity_poly.type
_entity_poly.pdbx_seq_one_letter_code
_entity_poly.pdbx_strand_id
1 'polypeptide(L)'
;MISKKYSSMLNNTSIIREFAQYASKRAAEIGAENVFNYTIGNPSVPTTDDFNKGLIDLIQNEDSLALHGYSPTLTIYSVRKAVAESLNRRFGMEYVPEDIFMTSGAAGALAHAIRCVTEPGDEVITFAPYFPEYVPYVDGTEIGRASCRERV
;
A
#
# COMPACT_ATOMS: atom_id res chain seq x y z
N MET A 1 -9.01 9.74 -24.79
CA MET A 1 -7.94 10.77 -24.74
C MET A 1 -7.28 10.63 -23.38
N ILE A 2 -5.96 10.43 -23.31
CA ILE A 2 -5.21 10.32 -22.05
C ILE A 2 -4.66 11.70 -21.70
N SER A 3 -4.70 12.10 -20.42
CA SER A 3 -4.14 13.37 -19.95
C SER A 3 -2.63 13.41 -20.24
N LYS A 4 -2.11 14.59 -20.64
CA LYS A 4 -0.67 14.79 -20.92
C LYS A 4 0.19 14.41 -19.72
N LYS A 5 -0.28 14.71 -18.50
CA LYS A 5 0.36 14.36 -17.23
C LYS A 5 0.57 12.84 -17.12
N TYR A 6 -0.48 12.04 -17.30
CA TYR A 6 -0.38 10.59 -17.22
C TYR A 6 0.33 9.96 -18.42
N SER A 7 0.21 10.57 -19.60
CA SER A 7 0.97 10.14 -20.79
C SER A 7 2.48 10.26 -20.59
N SER A 8 2.95 11.31 -19.92
CA SER A 8 4.38 11.47 -19.62
C SER A 8 4.89 10.44 -18.61
N MET A 9 4.02 9.96 -17.72
CA MET A 9 4.37 8.92 -16.74
C MET A 9 4.57 7.54 -17.38
N LEU A 10 3.98 7.26 -18.53
CA LEU A 10 4.16 5.99 -19.24
C LEU A 10 5.62 5.73 -19.68
N ASN A 11 6.40 6.79 -19.85
CA ASN A 11 7.80 6.70 -20.24
C ASN A 11 8.75 6.52 -19.03
N ASN A 12 8.24 6.64 -17.82
CA ASN A 12 8.99 6.44 -16.58
C ASN A 12 8.73 5.02 -16.08
N THR A 13 9.49 4.05 -16.59
CA THR A 13 9.45 2.68 -16.07
C THR A 13 10.06 2.65 -14.67
N SER A 14 9.37 1.95 -13.77
CA SER A 14 9.92 1.71 -12.42
C SER A 14 11.14 0.79 -12.55
N ILE A 15 12.30 1.26 -12.14
CA ILE A 15 13.55 0.47 -12.15
C ILE A 15 13.41 -0.84 -11.35
N ILE A 16 12.58 -0.83 -10.30
CA ILE A 16 12.27 -2.03 -9.52
C ILE A 16 11.57 -3.08 -10.38
N ARG A 17 10.62 -2.66 -11.23
CA ARG A 17 9.90 -3.56 -12.14
C ARG A 17 10.84 -4.12 -13.23
N GLU A 18 11.73 -3.32 -13.76
CA GLU A 18 12.73 -3.78 -14.73
C GLU A 18 13.63 -4.85 -14.14
N PHE A 19 14.14 -4.63 -12.93
CA PHE A 19 14.96 -5.62 -12.23
C PHE A 19 14.16 -6.87 -11.87
N ALA A 20 12.90 -6.74 -11.46
CA ALA A 20 12.04 -7.89 -11.18
C ALA A 20 11.80 -8.74 -12.45
N GLN A 21 11.57 -8.10 -13.60
CA GLN A 21 11.43 -8.78 -14.89
C GLN A 21 12.74 -9.45 -15.32
N TYR A 22 13.88 -8.78 -15.14
CA TYR A 22 15.19 -9.35 -15.40
C TYR A 22 15.44 -10.60 -14.52
N ALA A 23 15.16 -10.50 -13.22
CA ALA A 23 15.29 -11.63 -12.30
C ALA A 23 14.41 -12.83 -12.71
N SER A 24 13.16 -12.57 -13.14
CA SER A 24 12.27 -13.61 -13.63
C SER A 24 12.78 -14.29 -14.91
N LYS A 25 13.31 -13.51 -15.87
CA LYS A 25 13.93 -14.08 -17.06
C LYS A 25 15.16 -14.92 -16.72
N ARG A 26 16.00 -14.40 -15.83
CA ARG A 26 17.21 -15.11 -15.40
C ARG A 26 16.89 -16.41 -14.67
N ALA A 27 15.84 -16.43 -13.85
CA ALA A 27 15.35 -17.63 -13.17
C ALA A 27 14.89 -18.71 -14.16
N ALA A 28 14.27 -18.31 -15.27
CA ALA A 28 13.87 -19.25 -16.31
C ALA A 28 15.08 -19.86 -17.06
N GLU A 29 16.22 -19.15 -17.14
CA GLU A 29 17.43 -19.61 -17.83
C GLU A 29 18.29 -20.54 -16.96
N ILE A 30 18.46 -20.21 -15.68
CA ILE A 30 19.46 -20.88 -14.81
C ILE A 30 18.85 -21.62 -13.62
N GLY A 31 17.51 -21.62 -13.48
CA GLY A 31 16.79 -22.16 -12.33
C GLY A 31 16.52 -21.09 -11.27
N ALA A 32 15.32 -21.13 -10.68
CA ALA A 32 14.90 -20.15 -9.68
C ALA A 32 15.74 -20.22 -8.39
N GLU A 33 16.24 -21.39 -8.04
CA GLU A 33 17.11 -21.64 -6.88
C GLU A 33 18.47 -20.95 -7.00
N ASN A 34 18.88 -20.55 -8.21
CA ASN A 34 20.14 -19.88 -8.49
C ASN A 34 19.99 -18.35 -8.62
N VAL A 35 18.77 -17.80 -8.38
CA VAL A 35 18.51 -16.38 -8.49
C VAL A 35 18.01 -15.81 -7.16
N PHE A 36 18.82 -14.96 -6.55
CA PHE A 36 18.48 -14.26 -5.30
C PHE A 36 17.89 -12.89 -5.62
N ASN A 37 16.54 -12.84 -5.66
CA ASN A 37 15.82 -11.63 -6.03
C ASN A 37 15.49 -10.79 -4.80
N TYR A 38 16.15 -9.63 -4.65
CA TYR A 38 15.92 -8.65 -3.58
C TYR A 38 15.21 -7.38 -4.06
N THR A 39 14.58 -7.42 -5.24
CA THR A 39 14.01 -6.21 -5.87
C THR A 39 12.66 -5.82 -5.29
N ILE A 40 11.83 -6.79 -4.92
CA ILE A 40 10.48 -6.57 -4.39
C ILE A 40 10.36 -7.27 -3.04
N GLY A 41 9.91 -6.51 -2.05
CA GLY A 41 9.56 -7.06 -0.74
C GLY A 41 8.29 -7.90 -0.85
N ASN A 42 8.44 -9.21 -0.91
CA ASN A 42 7.32 -10.14 -0.86
C ASN A 42 7.37 -10.90 0.47
N PRO A 43 6.24 -11.07 1.18
CA PRO A 43 6.21 -11.92 2.37
C PRO A 43 6.75 -13.31 2.07
N SER A 44 7.76 -13.74 2.83
CA SER A 44 8.40 -15.07 2.69
C SER A 44 7.94 -16.04 3.79
N VAL A 45 7.14 -15.54 4.75
CA VAL A 45 6.58 -16.34 5.84
C VAL A 45 5.12 -16.63 5.53
N PRO A 46 4.67 -17.89 5.59
CA PRO A 46 3.27 -18.22 5.43
C PRO A 46 2.39 -17.51 6.46
N THR A 47 1.16 -17.20 6.08
CA THR A 47 0.18 -16.69 7.05
C THR A 47 -0.13 -17.76 8.11
N THR A 48 -0.65 -17.33 9.26
CA THR A 48 -0.97 -18.24 10.35
C THR A 48 -2.17 -19.13 9.98
N ASP A 49 -2.20 -20.34 10.53
CA ASP A 49 -3.34 -21.25 10.35
C ASP A 49 -4.65 -20.65 10.87
N ASP A 50 -4.59 -19.86 11.94
CA ASP A 50 -5.78 -19.24 12.52
C ASP A 50 -6.36 -18.17 11.59
N PHE A 51 -5.53 -17.44 10.83
CA PHE A 51 -6.02 -16.53 9.81
C PHE A 51 -6.74 -17.29 8.69
N ASN A 52 -6.15 -18.38 8.21
CA ASN A 52 -6.77 -19.22 7.17
C ASN A 52 -8.09 -19.83 7.64
N LYS A 53 -8.13 -20.35 8.87
CA LYS A 53 -9.37 -20.89 9.47
C LYS A 53 -10.45 -19.81 9.58
N GLY A 54 -10.08 -18.59 10.02
CA GLY A 54 -11.02 -17.47 10.10
C GLY A 54 -11.61 -17.09 8.75
N LEU A 55 -10.81 -17.07 7.68
CA LEU A 55 -11.32 -16.83 6.32
C LEU A 55 -12.29 -17.92 5.85
N ILE A 56 -11.96 -19.19 6.11
CA ILE A 56 -12.82 -20.32 5.75
C ILE A 56 -14.14 -20.25 6.53
N ASP A 57 -14.08 -19.94 7.83
CA ASP A 57 -15.25 -19.79 8.67
C ASP A 57 -16.19 -18.69 8.18
N LEU A 58 -15.64 -17.51 7.84
CA LEU A 58 -16.41 -16.42 7.25
C LEU A 58 -17.13 -16.84 5.97
N ILE A 59 -16.43 -17.51 5.05
CA ILE A 59 -17.01 -17.93 3.77
C ILE A 59 -18.11 -18.99 3.96
N GLN A 60 -17.96 -19.88 4.95
CA GLN A 60 -18.88 -20.97 5.18
C GLN A 60 -20.11 -20.59 6.00
N ASN A 61 -19.98 -19.65 6.92
CA ASN A 61 -20.97 -19.41 7.96
C ASN A 61 -21.63 -18.02 7.91
N GLU A 62 -21.01 -17.03 7.23
CA GLU A 62 -21.63 -15.71 7.08
C GLU A 62 -22.65 -15.68 5.94
N ASP A 63 -23.67 -14.81 6.08
CA ASP A 63 -24.61 -14.57 5.01
C ASP A 63 -23.91 -14.04 3.76
N SER A 64 -24.16 -14.67 2.61
CA SER A 64 -23.48 -14.34 1.36
C SER A 64 -23.72 -12.91 0.90
N LEU A 65 -24.91 -12.34 1.15
CA LEU A 65 -25.19 -10.95 0.79
C LEU A 65 -24.47 -9.97 1.73
N ALA A 66 -24.35 -10.30 2.99
CA ALA A 66 -23.57 -9.52 3.95
C ALA A 66 -22.07 -9.57 3.64
N LEU A 67 -21.55 -10.75 3.29
CA LEU A 67 -20.13 -10.97 3.01
C LEU A 67 -19.68 -10.30 1.70
N HIS A 68 -20.49 -10.35 0.65
CA HIS A 68 -20.14 -9.87 -0.70
C HIS A 68 -20.82 -8.55 -1.08
N GLY A 69 -21.67 -8.01 -0.24
CA GLY A 69 -22.39 -6.76 -0.45
C GLY A 69 -21.48 -5.53 -0.23
N TYR A 70 -22.07 -4.37 -0.41
CA TYR A 70 -21.40 -3.12 -0.06
C TYR A 70 -21.24 -3.01 1.45
N SER A 71 -20.02 -2.72 1.90
CA SER A 71 -19.78 -2.31 3.28
C SER A 71 -20.34 -0.89 3.53
N PRO A 72 -20.66 -0.53 4.79
CA PRO A 72 -20.93 0.87 5.16
C PRO A 72 -19.79 1.80 4.73
N THR A 73 -20.09 3.07 4.48
CA THR A 73 -19.16 4.08 3.92
C THR A 73 -17.80 4.13 4.65
N LEU A 74 -17.81 3.99 5.97
CA LEU A 74 -16.59 3.99 6.79
C LEU A 74 -16.10 2.59 7.15
N THR A 75 -16.50 1.58 6.42
CA THR A 75 -16.23 0.17 6.75
C THR A 75 -17.03 -0.33 7.96
N ILE A 76 -17.00 -1.65 8.20
CA ILE A 76 -17.70 -2.30 9.29
C ILE A 76 -17.15 -1.81 10.64
N TYR A 77 -18.04 -1.34 11.52
CA TYR A 77 -17.67 -0.77 12.81
C TYR A 77 -16.84 -1.74 13.69
N SER A 78 -17.20 -3.02 13.72
CA SER A 78 -16.46 -4.03 14.49
C SER A 78 -15.00 -4.19 14.05
N VAL A 79 -14.74 -4.04 12.74
CA VAL A 79 -13.36 -4.09 12.20
C VAL A 79 -12.57 -2.86 12.66
N ARG A 80 -13.14 -1.66 12.52
CA ARG A 80 -12.49 -0.42 12.99
C ARG A 80 -12.23 -0.45 14.50
N LYS A 81 -13.18 -0.96 15.27
CA LYS A 81 -13.03 -1.15 16.72
C LYS A 81 -11.87 -2.09 17.05
N ALA A 82 -11.80 -3.25 16.40
CA ALA A 82 -10.71 -4.20 16.60
C ALA A 82 -9.33 -3.62 16.26
N VAL A 83 -9.24 -2.79 15.20
CA VAL A 83 -8.02 -2.09 14.84
C VAL A 83 -7.64 -1.05 15.89
N ALA A 84 -8.58 -0.19 16.34
CA ALA A 84 -8.36 0.80 17.38
C ALA A 84 -7.87 0.15 18.69
N GLU A 85 -8.56 -0.89 19.15
CA GLU A 85 -8.19 -1.64 20.36
C GLU A 85 -6.80 -2.29 20.23
N SER A 86 -6.46 -2.81 19.04
CA SER A 86 -5.13 -3.38 18.79
C SER A 86 -4.03 -2.32 18.86
N LEU A 87 -4.25 -1.16 18.27
CA LEU A 87 -3.30 -0.05 18.30
C LEU A 87 -3.12 0.48 19.73
N ASN A 88 -4.21 0.66 20.46
CA ASN A 88 -4.19 1.12 21.87
C ASN A 88 -3.38 0.15 22.73
N ARG A 89 -3.67 -1.15 22.62
CA ARG A 89 -2.97 -2.18 23.41
C ARG A 89 -1.47 -2.29 23.06
N ARG A 90 -1.11 -2.14 21.78
CA ARG A 90 0.28 -2.35 21.32
C ARG A 90 1.16 -1.12 21.46
N PHE A 91 0.58 0.07 21.38
CA PHE A 91 1.34 1.31 21.28
C PHE A 91 0.95 2.35 22.35
N GLY A 92 0.04 2.00 23.28
CA GLY A 92 -0.39 2.92 24.33
C GLY A 92 -1.16 4.14 23.80
N MET A 93 -1.92 3.96 22.71
CA MET A 93 -2.73 5.01 22.10
C MET A 93 -4.14 5.01 22.70
N GLU A 94 -4.93 6.02 22.38
CA GLU A 94 -6.32 6.20 22.84
C GLU A 94 -7.29 6.38 21.66
N TYR A 95 -7.08 5.61 20.59
CA TYR A 95 -7.94 5.66 19.40
C TYR A 95 -9.33 5.11 19.68
N VAL A 96 -10.33 5.72 19.06
CA VAL A 96 -11.69 5.20 18.94
C VAL A 96 -11.95 4.71 17.52
N PRO A 97 -13.00 3.91 17.27
CA PRO A 97 -13.30 3.41 15.92
C PRO A 97 -13.48 4.51 14.87
N GLU A 98 -13.88 5.72 15.29
CA GLU A 98 -14.07 6.90 14.45
C GLU A 98 -12.74 7.47 13.93
N ASP A 99 -11.64 7.22 14.58
CA ASP A 99 -10.29 7.62 14.15
C ASP A 99 -9.71 6.67 13.09
N ILE A 100 -10.35 5.54 12.82
CA ILE A 100 -9.85 4.51 11.92
C ILE A 100 -10.52 4.63 10.56
N PHE A 101 -9.72 4.90 9.54
CA PHE A 101 -10.13 4.89 8.14
C PHE A 101 -9.43 3.75 7.39
N MET A 102 -10.22 2.80 6.90
CA MET A 102 -9.70 1.63 6.19
C MET A 102 -9.48 1.94 4.72
N THR A 103 -8.36 1.48 4.18
CA THR A 103 -8.00 1.66 2.76
C THR A 103 -7.56 0.34 2.14
N SER A 104 -7.52 0.29 0.81
CA SER A 104 -6.95 -0.83 0.07
C SER A 104 -5.42 -0.73 0.06
N GLY A 105 -4.80 -1.20 1.13
CA GLY A 105 -3.36 -1.21 1.30
C GLY A 105 -2.73 0.14 1.65
N ALA A 106 -1.42 0.13 1.93
CA ALA A 106 -0.65 1.32 2.31
C ALA A 106 -0.64 2.41 1.22
N ALA A 107 -0.66 2.02 -0.06
CA ALA A 107 -0.71 2.97 -1.18
C ALA A 107 -1.95 3.85 -1.12
N GLY A 108 -3.12 3.26 -0.88
CA GLY A 108 -4.37 3.99 -0.69
C GLY A 108 -4.31 4.91 0.53
N ALA A 109 -3.80 4.40 1.66
CA ALA A 109 -3.67 5.19 2.88
C ALA A 109 -2.78 6.43 2.68
N LEU A 110 -1.61 6.26 2.08
CA LEU A 110 -0.69 7.37 1.81
C LEU A 110 -1.28 8.40 0.85
N ALA A 111 -1.89 7.94 -0.25
CA ALA A 111 -2.51 8.85 -1.21
C ALA A 111 -3.65 9.67 -0.59
N HIS A 112 -4.48 9.06 0.25
CA HIS A 112 -5.54 9.77 0.96
C HIS A 112 -5.00 10.70 2.04
N ALA A 113 -4.04 10.24 2.85
CA ALA A 113 -3.44 11.06 3.91
C ALA A 113 -2.78 12.33 3.32
N ILE A 114 -1.99 12.18 2.26
CA ILE A 114 -1.36 13.33 1.59
C ILE A 114 -2.43 14.33 1.11
N ARG A 115 -3.48 13.84 0.44
CA ARG A 115 -4.58 14.70 -0.03
C ARG A 115 -5.31 15.44 1.09
N CYS A 116 -5.43 14.81 2.26
CA CYS A 116 -6.14 15.43 3.38
C CYS A 116 -5.36 16.55 4.07
N VAL A 117 -4.03 16.55 3.98
CA VAL A 117 -3.17 17.46 4.73
C VAL A 117 -2.41 18.46 3.87
N THR A 118 -2.63 18.46 2.55
CA THR A 118 -1.90 19.31 1.62
C THR A 118 -2.83 20.03 0.64
N GLU A 119 -2.43 21.25 0.24
CA GLU A 119 -3.13 22.11 -0.73
C GLU A 119 -2.23 22.39 -1.94
N PRO A 120 -2.78 22.84 -3.08
CA PRO A 120 -1.97 23.25 -4.23
C PRO A 120 -0.94 24.33 -3.87
N GLY A 121 0.33 24.01 -4.09
CA GLY A 121 1.46 24.89 -3.73
C GLY A 121 2.25 24.41 -2.52
N ASP A 122 1.74 23.46 -1.75
CA ASP A 122 2.50 22.82 -0.68
C ASP A 122 3.60 21.92 -1.24
N GLU A 123 4.58 21.61 -0.41
CA GLU A 123 5.70 20.73 -0.75
C GLU A 123 5.74 19.53 0.19
N VAL A 124 5.93 18.35 -0.38
CA VAL A 124 6.18 17.10 0.38
C VAL A 124 7.66 16.75 0.28
N ILE A 125 8.32 16.64 1.43
CA ILE A 125 9.74 16.30 1.52
C ILE A 125 9.90 14.81 1.78
N THR A 126 10.73 14.14 0.98
CA THR A 126 11.14 12.76 1.18
C THR A 126 12.65 12.66 1.31
N PHE A 127 13.14 11.76 2.16
CA PHE A 127 14.57 11.51 2.34
C PHE A 127 15.01 10.34 1.46
N ALA A 128 16.05 10.56 0.68
CA ALA A 128 16.66 9.48 -0.11
C ALA A 128 17.60 8.63 0.76
N PRO A 129 17.65 7.29 0.55
CA PRO A 129 16.88 6.53 -0.42
C PRO A 129 15.41 6.33 0.02
N TYR A 130 14.46 6.45 -0.91
CA TYR A 130 13.03 6.28 -0.64
C TYR A 130 12.36 5.34 -1.65
N PHE A 131 11.19 4.86 -1.29
CA PHE A 131 10.38 4.02 -2.18
C PHE A 131 9.87 4.85 -3.37
N PRO A 132 10.19 4.48 -4.62
CA PRO A 132 9.90 5.31 -5.79
C PRO A 132 8.42 5.65 -5.98
N GLU A 133 7.51 4.81 -5.47
CA GLU A 133 6.06 5.04 -5.60
C GLU A 133 5.54 6.22 -4.74
N TYR A 134 6.34 6.77 -3.83
CA TYR A 134 5.97 8.02 -3.13
C TYR A 134 5.81 9.18 -4.11
N VAL A 135 6.59 9.18 -5.19
CA VAL A 135 6.50 10.18 -6.25
C VAL A 135 5.11 10.25 -6.88
N PRO A 136 4.56 9.15 -7.45
CA PRO A 136 3.20 9.19 -8.01
C PRO A 136 2.11 9.45 -6.98
N TYR A 137 2.29 9.12 -5.69
CA TYR A 137 1.30 9.45 -4.67
C TYR A 137 1.20 10.95 -4.46
N VAL A 138 2.32 11.66 -4.43
CA VAL A 138 2.38 13.12 -4.31
C VAL A 138 1.93 13.78 -5.61
N ASP A 139 2.43 13.35 -6.77
CA ASP A 139 2.06 13.91 -8.08
C ASP A 139 0.56 13.77 -8.37
N GLY A 140 -0.07 12.71 -7.87
CA GLY A 140 -1.51 12.49 -8.00
C GLY A 140 -2.36 13.52 -7.29
N THR A 141 -1.81 14.28 -6.36
CA THR A 141 -2.50 15.31 -5.57
C THR A 141 -2.35 16.73 -6.14
N GLU A 142 -1.63 16.91 -7.26
CA GLU A 142 -1.32 18.23 -7.88
C GLU A 142 -0.46 19.15 -7.01
N ILE A 143 0.23 18.60 -6.04
CA ILE A 143 1.09 19.29 -5.08
C ILE A 143 2.53 19.27 -5.59
N GLY A 144 3.29 20.31 -5.22
CA GLY A 144 4.73 20.39 -5.48
C GLY A 144 5.53 19.31 -4.74
N ARG A 145 6.72 18.97 -5.28
CA ARG A 145 7.65 18.02 -4.68
C ARG A 145 8.94 18.72 -4.32
N ALA A 146 9.37 18.60 -3.06
CA ALA A 146 10.76 18.80 -2.69
C ALA A 146 11.39 17.46 -2.30
N SER A 147 12.51 17.09 -2.90
CA SER A 147 13.30 15.94 -2.46
C SER A 147 14.60 16.42 -1.85
N CYS A 148 14.84 16.13 -0.59
CA CYS A 148 16.17 16.25 -0.01
C CYS A 148 17.02 15.09 -0.51
N ARG A 149 17.90 15.36 -1.47
CA ARG A 149 19.02 14.49 -1.79
C ARG A 149 20.18 14.90 -0.92
N GLU A 150 20.60 14.01 -0.04
CA GLU A 150 21.94 14.09 0.50
C GLU A 150 22.91 13.84 -0.66
N ARG A 151 23.75 14.83 -0.96
CA ARG A 151 24.87 14.63 -1.90
C ARG A 151 25.94 13.88 -1.13
N VAL A 152 26.01 12.58 -1.40
CA VAL A 152 27.20 11.80 -1.04
C VAL A 152 28.28 12.04 -2.08
#